data_8d8cab9aad25110023740c253cf11490
#
_entry.id   8d8cab9aad25110023740c253cf11490
#
_cell.length_a   1.000
_cell.length_b   1.000
_cell.length_c   1.000
_cell.angle_alpha   90.00
_cell.angle_beta   90.00
_cell.angle_gamma   90.00
#
_symmetry.space_group_name_H-M   'P 1'
#
loop_
_entity.id
_entity.type
_entity.pdbx_description
1 polymer ?
#
loop_
_entity_poly.entity_id
_entity_poly.type
_entity_poly.pdbx_seq_one_letter_code
_entity_poly.pdbx_strand_id
1 'polypeptide(L)'
;MVLSTSVAAAVPDGPSPTDRLGLYARGDFVVTTGENAALAPAARWLFAQEWIAVPREGVATAGHGIGIDAFEDVRAWAASAEARTAQDLRPPLVWIAAPERVRGARLAADAASATIEGRERRLLLGPRLTSNLSWFDGSSAAFFAPLPVALRGTSLADGGFEARTLWPESFRLDERDAVLPLDVAGGDEEAALRALVRADDGGARTPWSTRVLWERAGVSRSWSGKTALIVMVNGAQGDDDEAWGGHFAVGTGRVGRDGDLADILVDNFYSLDVVSEKGILAAPVPLDNYLADLNSGQAWYRPSAILVAVLADPAAAARVQAAFHRVYAQFWRHQLPYRHTTLNCAGISVDTLRALGWTLPGRAPGALAHIAAWLAVPVTLAKERSVTQARGAYEYLTQDRERLFPAVAFEAVAGSLLRLAGSNPGRDASEVERLLARDLEALVFVHVPQLPSSRAAGSWPVASPLEYHGKVPRDPADVKRVPVPARPFPSTLRDPDLLPEPRRPSDLPLAVWAVVGVAAVAGAIAWLVARLR
;
A
#
# COMPACT_ATOMS: atom_id res chain seq x y z
N MET A 1 23.78 43.80 -1.88
CA MET A 1 23.41 42.67 -0.98
C MET A 1 21.97 42.88 -0.60
N VAL A 2 21.05 42.34 -1.43
CA VAL A 2 19.61 42.49 -1.23
C VAL A 2 19.13 41.14 -0.64
N LEU A 3 18.78 41.17 0.62
CA LEU A 3 18.14 40.05 1.31
C LEU A 3 16.70 39.93 0.76
N SER A 4 16.48 38.97 -0.10
CA SER A 4 15.15 38.54 -0.50
C SER A 4 14.57 37.70 0.65
N THR A 5 13.73 38.31 1.46
CA THR A 5 12.86 37.59 2.38
C THR A 5 11.74 36.95 1.56
N SER A 6 11.87 35.68 1.29
CA SER A 6 10.76 34.87 0.78
C SER A 6 9.71 34.77 1.90
N VAL A 7 8.70 35.57 1.79
CA VAL A 7 7.47 35.43 2.59
C VAL A 7 6.83 34.12 2.13
N ALA A 8 6.85 33.10 2.96
CA ALA A 8 6.05 31.92 2.76
C ALA A 8 4.58 32.37 2.66
N ALA A 9 4.00 32.28 1.48
CA ALA A 9 2.60 32.55 1.28
C ALA A 9 1.80 31.60 2.17
N ALA A 10 1.10 32.15 3.17
CA ALA A 10 0.12 31.38 3.92
C ALA A 10 -0.92 30.90 2.92
N VAL A 11 -0.96 29.59 2.69
CA VAL A 11 -2.00 28.96 1.88
C VAL A 11 -3.32 29.25 2.57
N PRO A 12 -4.32 29.83 1.89
CA PRO A 12 -5.62 30.05 2.50
C PRO A 12 -6.18 28.70 2.96
N ASP A 13 -6.60 28.60 4.20
CA ASP A 13 -7.40 27.49 4.73
C ASP A 13 -8.78 27.50 4.04
N GLY A 14 -8.80 27.14 2.75
CA GLY A 14 -10.05 26.88 2.04
C GLY A 14 -10.64 25.57 2.58
N PRO A 15 -11.94 25.50 2.87
CA PRO A 15 -12.56 24.30 3.36
C PRO A 15 -12.37 23.18 2.34
N SER A 16 -11.59 22.16 2.69
CA SER A 16 -11.59 20.89 1.95
C SER A 16 -13.01 20.31 2.03
N PRO A 17 -13.57 19.73 0.94
CA PRO A 17 -14.92 19.14 0.93
C PRO A 17 -15.08 18.01 1.97
N THR A 18 -13.98 17.49 2.47
CA THR A 18 -13.94 16.58 3.61
C THR A 18 -12.95 17.15 4.62
N ASP A 19 -13.40 17.46 5.81
CA ASP A 19 -12.54 17.92 6.91
C ASP A 19 -11.71 16.79 7.52
N ARG A 20 -11.33 15.77 6.71
CA ARG A 20 -10.70 14.57 7.24
C ARG A 20 -9.50 14.10 6.42
N LEU A 21 -8.59 13.45 7.12
CA LEU A 21 -7.53 12.58 6.60
C LEU A 21 -7.65 11.26 7.35
N GLY A 22 -8.21 10.25 6.71
CA GLY A 22 -8.48 8.98 7.36
C GLY A 22 -9.45 9.11 8.53
N LEU A 23 -9.02 8.68 9.72
CA LEU A 23 -9.79 8.82 10.96
C LEU A 23 -9.68 10.21 11.60
N TYR A 24 -8.73 11.03 11.17
CA TYR A 24 -8.41 12.31 11.79
C TYR A 24 -9.19 13.48 11.22
N ALA A 25 -9.35 14.53 12.00
CA ALA A 25 -9.75 15.83 11.47
C ALA A 25 -8.58 16.47 10.69
N ARG A 26 -8.85 17.07 9.52
CA ARG A 26 -7.80 17.75 8.75
C ARG A 26 -7.15 18.90 9.54
N GLY A 27 -7.90 19.59 10.40
CA GLY A 27 -7.38 20.64 11.28
C GLY A 27 -6.33 20.18 12.28
N ASP A 28 -6.19 18.87 12.50
CA ASP A 28 -5.13 18.30 13.34
C ASP A 28 -3.75 18.39 12.67
N PHE A 29 -3.70 18.79 11.41
CA PHE A 29 -2.49 18.83 10.60
C PHE A 29 -2.16 20.23 10.09
N VAL A 30 -0.88 20.47 9.86
CA VAL A 30 -0.37 21.59 9.07
C VAL A 30 -0.01 21.06 7.69
N VAL A 31 -0.55 21.68 6.64
CA VAL A 31 -0.19 21.37 5.26
C VAL A 31 1.00 22.21 4.84
N THR A 32 2.05 21.59 4.35
CA THR A 32 3.30 22.24 3.97
C THR A 32 4.05 21.40 2.93
N THR A 33 5.10 21.96 2.32
CA THR A 33 6.06 21.18 1.54
C THR A 33 7.09 20.51 2.46
N GLY A 34 7.66 19.42 2.02
CA GLY A 34 8.69 18.72 2.79
C GLY A 34 9.90 19.61 3.11
N GLU A 35 10.26 20.56 2.25
CA GLU A 35 11.36 21.51 2.50
C GLU A 35 11.11 22.39 3.72
N ASN A 36 9.87 22.83 3.90
CA ASN A 36 9.49 23.74 4.98
C ASN A 36 9.06 23.02 6.27
N ALA A 37 8.98 21.70 6.23
CA ALA A 37 8.57 20.95 7.41
C ALA A 37 9.66 20.96 8.47
N ALA A 38 9.29 21.28 9.71
CA ALA A 38 10.15 21.10 10.89
C ALA A 38 10.25 19.62 11.28
N LEU A 39 10.37 18.74 10.29
CA LEU A 39 10.45 17.30 10.43
C LEU A 39 11.90 16.83 10.56
N ALA A 40 12.07 15.60 10.97
CA ALA A 40 13.36 14.93 10.91
C ALA A 40 13.99 15.08 9.52
N PRO A 41 15.32 15.26 9.42
CA PRO A 41 16.02 15.47 8.15
C PRO A 41 15.71 14.41 7.09
N ALA A 42 15.45 13.15 7.50
CA ALA A 42 15.05 12.07 6.61
C ALA A 42 13.73 12.38 5.86
N ALA A 43 12.73 12.94 6.55
CA ALA A 43 11.47 13.31 5.93
C ALA A 43 11.64 14.46 4.93
N ARG A 44 12.48 15.44 5.22
CA ARG A 44 12.83 16.51 4.27
C ARG A 44 13.48 15.96 3.01
N TRP A 45 14.36 14.99 3.15
CA TRP A 45 15.02 14.39 2.00
C TRP A 45 14.05 13.59 1.13
N LEU A 46 13.14 12.82 1.74
CA LEU A 46 12.17 11.99 1.02
C LEU A 46 11.07 12.81 0.33
N PHE A 47 10.60 13.88 0.97
CA PHE A 47 9.41 14.64 0.58
C PHE A 47 9.69 16.10 0.20
N ALA A 48 10.95 16.46 -0.12
CA ALA A 48 11.35 17.85 -0.33
C ALA A 48 10.44 18.62 -1.30
N GLN A 49 10.05 17.99 -2.39
CA GLN A 49 9.22 18.59 -3.45
C GLN A 49 7.74 18.19 -3.39
N GLU A 50 7.32 17.54 -2.32
CA GLU A 50 5.97 17.03 -2.17
C GLU A 50 5.19 17.79 -1.09
N TRP A 51 3.89 17.91 -1.30
CA TRP A 51 2.99 18.41 -0.27
C TRP A 51 2.67 17.31 0.74
N ILE A 52 2.83 17.65 2.00
CA ILE A 52 2.59 16.75 3.14
C ILE A 52 1.70 17.44 4.16
N ALA A 53 0.99 16.62 4.92
CA ALA A 53 0.25 17.04 6.10
C ALA A 53 1.01 16.53 7.35
N VAL A 54 1.47 17.44 8.19
CA VAL A 54 2.23 17.15 9.41
C VAL A 54 1.32 17.32 10.60
N PRO A 55 1.19 16.34 11.50
CA PRO A 55 0.34 16.48 12.68
C PRO A 55 0.86 17.58 13.61
N ARG A 56 -0.05 18.30 14.22
CA ARG A 56 0.27 19.33 15.24
C ARG A 56 0.71 18.68 16.53
N GLU A 57 0.09 17.57 16.89
CA GLU A 57 0.32 16.81 18.12
C GLU A 57 0.00 15.31 17.92
N GLY A 58 0.33 14.49 18.93
CA GLY A 58 -0.10 13.10 18.99
C GLY A 58 0.57 12.16 18.00
N VAL A 59 1.83 12.42 17.64
CA VAL A 59 2.58 11.57 16.71
C VAL A 59 2.89 10.21 17.34
N ALA A 60 2.58 9.14 16.61
CA ALA A 60 2.98 7.80 17.02
C ALA A 60 4.50 7.68 16.99
N THR A 61 5.06 7.25 18.11
CA THR A 61 6.50 7.03 18.27
C THR A 61 6.77 5.55 18.47
N ALA A 62 7.77 5.02 17.78
CA ALA A 62 8.28 3.69 18.04
C ALA A 62 9.09 3.67 19.34
N GLY A 63 9.17 2.53 19.98
CA GLY A 63 10.07 2.33 21.12
C GLY A 63 11.53 2.58 20.75
N HIS A 64 12.27 3.23 21.65
CA HIS A 64 13.69 3.56 21.45
C HIS A 64 14.63 2.50 22.04
N GLY A 65 14.20 1.23 22.07
CA GLY A 65 15.05 0.14 22.58
C GLY A 65 16.18 -0.22 21.62
N ILE A 66 17.38 -0.40 22.15
CA ILE A 66 18.51 -0.95 21.40
C ILE A 66 18.16 -2.35 20.91
N GLY A 67 18.12 -2.57 19.59
CA GLY A 67 17.89 -3.90 18.99
C GLY A 67 16.44 -4.38 18.98
N ILE A 68 15.47 -3.54 19.31
CA ILE A 68 14.05 -3.88 19.16
C ILE A 68 13.69 -3.72 17.68
N ASP A 69 13.23 -4.81 17.10
CA ASP A 69 12.71 -4.80 15.74
C ASP A 69 11.30 -4.12 15.70
N ALA A 70 10.89 -3.62 14.53
CA ALA A 70 9.65 -2.86 14.40
C ALA A 70 8.40 -3.66 14.81
N PHE A 71 8.40 -4.95 14.57
CA PHE A 71 7.27 -5.83 14.89
C PHE A 71 7.26 -6.21 16.36
N GLU A 72 8.42 -6.30 17.03
CA GLU A 72 8.51 -6.45 18.47
C GLU A 72 8.02 -5.19 19.19
N ASP A 73 8.33 -4.01 18.66
CA ASP A 73 7.80 -2.75 19.16
C ASP A 73 6.28 -2.70 19.07
N VAL A 74 5.70 -3.10 17.94
CA VAL A 74 4.23 -3.18 17.79
C VAL A 74 3.63 -4.19 18.76
N ARG A 75 4.22 -5.38 18.95
CA ARG A 75 3.72 -6.38 19.92
C ARG A 75 3.74 -5.84 21.35
N ALA A 76 4.84 -5.22 21.76
CA ALA A 76 4.97 -4.64 23.09
C ALA A 76 3.94 -3.53 23.33
N TRP A 77 3.77 -2.65 22.33
CA TRP A 77 2.77 -1.59 22.39
C TRP A 77 1.35 -2.15 22.42
N ALA A 78 1.00 -3.13 21.57
CA ALA A 78 -0.33 -3.73 21.53
C ALA A 78 -0.75 -4.36 22.87
N ALA A 79 0.22 -4.87 23.64
CA ALA A 79 0.01 -5.39 24.98
C ALA A 79 -0.10 -4.30 26.07
N SER A 80 0.23 -3.05 25.76
CA SER A 80 0.26 -1.95 26.72
C SER A 80 -1.11 -1.29 26.94
N ALA A 81 -1.23 -0.49 27.99
CA ALA A 81 -2.41 0.33 28.23
C ALA A 81 -2.57 1.45 27.18
N GLU A 82 -1.47 1.93 26.60
CA GLU A 82 -1.45 2.98 25.55
C GLU A 82 -2.22 2.55 24.30
N ALA A 83 -2.15 1.27 23.93
CA ALA A 83 -2.88 0.76 22.76
C ALA A 83 -4.41 0.93 22.86
N ARG A 84 -4.95 1.14 24.06
CA ARG A 84 -6.38 1.37 24.28
C ARG A 84 -6.82 2.78 23.87
N THR A 85 -5.88 3.71 23.76
CA THR A 85 -6.09 5.11 23.33
C THR A 85 -5.48 5.38 21.95
N ALA A 86 -5.31 4.34 21.15
CA ALA A 86 -4.64 4.41 19.84
C ALA A 86 -5.26 5.40 18.84
N GLN A 87 -6.54 5.72 19.00
CA GLN A 87 -7.24 6.68 18.16
C GLN A 87 -6.61 8.09 18.16
N ASP A 88 -5.81 8.42 19.17
CA ASP A 88 -5.12 9.70 19.28
C ASP A 88 -3.74 9.71 18.59
N LEU A 89 -3.25 8.53 18.19
CA LEU A 89 -1.93 8.40 17.56
C LEU A 89 -1.98 8.72 16.08
N ARG A 90 -1.24 9.74 15.65
CA ARG A 90 -1.13 10.21 14.26
C ARG A 90 0.16 9.72 13.62
N PRO A 91 0.21 9.57 12.27
CA PRO A 91 1.45 9.28 11.57
C PRO A 91 2.42 10.46 11.70
N PRO A 92 3.73 10.23 11.59
CA PRO A 92 4.69 11.33 11.55
C PRO A 92 4.44 12.35 10.44
N LEU A 93 3.87 11.91 9.31
CA LEU A 93 3.32 12.74 8.24
C LEU A 93 2.34 11.93 7.38
N VAL A 94 1.53 12.63 6.59
CA VAL A 94 0.70 12.08 5.50
C VAL A 94 1.16 12.72 4.19
N TRP A 95 1.43 11.93 3.16
CA TRP A 95 1.69 12.46 1.83
C TRP A 95 0.39 12.75 1.11
N ILE A 96 0.12 14.02 0.80
CA ILE A 96 -1.13 14.46 0.18
C ILE A 96 -0.99 14.91 -1.28
N ALA A 97 0.21 14.88 -1.84
CA ALA A 97 0.61 15.30 -3.19
C ALA A 97 0.28 16.76 -3.56
N ALA A 98 -0.87 17.29 -3.16
CA ALA A 98 -1.27 18.68 -3.39
C ALA A 98 -2.25 19.16 -2.29
N PRO A 99 -2.28 20.48 -1.99
CA PRO A 99 -2.96 21.00 -0.80
C PRO A 99 -4.48 21.13 -0.94
N GLU A 100 -4.97 21.36 -2.17
CA GLU A 100 -6.39 21.62 -2.42
C GLU A 100 -7.09 20.39 -2.96
N ARG A 101 -8.35 20.20 -2.60
CA ARG A 101 -9.24 19.22 -3.22
C ARG A 101 -10.55 19.92 -3.58
N VAL A 102 -10.89 19.92 -4.86
CA VAL A 102 -12.15 20.50 -5.39
C VAL A 102 -13.01 19.40 -5.98
N ARG A 103 -14.34 19.49 -5.79
CA ARG A 103 -15.30 18.50 -6.29
C ARG A 103 -16.15 19.09 -7.42
N GLY A 104 -16.81 18.19 -8.17
CA GLY A 104 -17.73 18.59 -9.23
C GLY A 104 -17.05 19.18 -10.45
N ALA A 105 -15.74 19.06 -10.57
CA ALA A 105 -15.03 19.55 -11.73
C ALA A 105 -15.42 18.75 -12.99
N ARG A 106 -15.45 19.41 -14.14
CA ARG A 106 -15.67 18.79 -15.44
C ARG A 106 -14.57 19.19 -16.38
N LEU A 107 -13.86 18.21 -16.91
CA LEU A 107 -12.77 18.43 -17.84
C LEU A 107 -13.33 18.72 -19.24
N ALA A 108 -12.68 19.65 -19.97
CA ALA A 108 -12.86 19.76 -21.40
C ALA A 108 -12.34 18.51 -22.12
N ALA A 109 -12.78 18.25 -23.33
CA ALA A 109 -12.42 17.04 -24.08
C ALA A 109 -10.90 16.92 -24.35
N ASP A 110 -10.20 18.05 -24.45
CA ASP A 110 -8.74 18.13 -24.60
C ASP A 110 -7.97 18.13 -23.28
N ALA A 111 -8.69 18.16 -22.15
CA ALA A 111 -8.15 18.32 -20.80
C ALA A 111 -7.25 19.56 -20.59
N ALA A 112 -7.35 20.58 -21.46
CA ALA A 112 -6.61 21.83 -21.32
C ALA A 112 -7.32 22.83 -20.42
N SER A 113 -8.63 22.67 -20.21
CA SER A 113 -9.41 23.42 -19.24
C SER A 113 -10.37 22.52 -18.45
N ALA A 114 -10.89 23.05 -17.37
CA ALA A 114 -11.93 22.42 -16.56
C ALA A 114 -12.87 23.46 -15.99
N THR A 115 -14.15 23.11 -15.90
CA THR A 115 -15.11 23.87 -15.10
C THR A 115 -14.96 23.47 -13.65
N ILE A 116 -14.53 24.39 -12.82
CA ILE A 116 -14.34 24.23 -11.37
C ILE A 116 -15.20 25.28 -10.66
N GLU A 117 -16.09 24.85 -9.79
CA GLU A 117 -17.02 25.74 -9.07
C GLU A 117 -17.82 26.67 -10.00
N GLY A 118 -18.22 26.14 -11.16
CA GLY A 118 -18.99 26.89 -12.16
C GLY A 118 -18.17 27.87 -13.01
N ARG A 119 -16.85 27.90 -12.88
CA ARG A 119 -15.95 28.76 -13.67
C ARG A 119 -15.02 27.91 -14.51
N GLU A 120 -14.84 28.31 -15.77
CA GLU A 120 -13.81 27.70 -16.61
C GLU A 120 -12.43 28.19 -16.16
N ARG A 121 -11.53 27.24 -15.93
CA ARG A 121 -10.14 27.47 -15.52
C ARG A 121 -9.21 26.70 -16.44
N ARG A 122 -8.08 27.29 -16.77
CA ARG A 122 -7.00 26.56 -17.43
C ARG A 122 -6.55 25.41 -16.52
N LEU A 123 -6.50 24.20 -17.08
CA LEU A 123 -6.06 23.00 -16.35
C LEU A 123 -4.63 22.65 -16.77
N LEU A 124 -3.76 22.52 -15.81
CA LEU A 124 -2.45 21.86 -15.97
C LEU A 124 -2.52 20.51 -15.26
N LEU A 125 -2.07 19.48 -15.96
CA LEU A 125 -1.86 18.20 -15.30
C LEU A 125 -0.49 18.21 -14.64
N GLY A 126 -0.41 17.77 -13.39
CA GLY A 126 0.79 17.82 -12.56
C GLY A 126 2.01 17.19 -13.23
N PRO A 127 3.22 17.54 -12.78
CA PRO A 127 4.45 17.09 -13.41
C PRO A 127 4.53 15.57 -13.45
N ARG A 128 5.07 15.05 -14.55
CA ARG A 128 5.29 13.62 -14.75
C ARG A 128 6.78 13.33 -14.64
N LEU A 129 7.12 12.35 -13.83
CA LEU A 129 8.48 11.86 -13.80
C LEU A 129 8.79 11.10 -15.08
N THR A 130 9.96 11.30 -15.66
CA THR A 130 10.39 10.62 -16.88
C THR A 130 10.49 9.11 -16.71
N SER A 131 10.70 8.64 -15.49
CA SER A 131 10.71 7.23 -15.11
C SER A 131 9.31 6.63 -14.98
N ASN A 132 8.26 7.45 -14.93
CA ASN A 132 6.88 6.98 -14.84
C ASN A 132 6.23 6.94 -16.22
N LEU A 133 5.98 5.75 -16.72
CA LEU A 133 5.37 5.52 -18.04
C LEU A 133 3.84 5.55 -18.02
N SER A 134 3.22 5.76 -16.87
CA SER A 134 1.77 5.88 -16.74
C SER A 134 1.33 7.29 -17.08
N TRP A 135 1.08 7.54 -18.35
CA TRP A 135 0.83 8.88 -18.87
C TRP A 135 -0.63 9.11 -19.18
N PHE A 136 -1.12 10.27 -18.78
CA PHE A 136 -2.40 10.77 -19.23
C PHE A 136 -2.32 11.13 -20.72
N ASP A 137 -3.23 10.60 -21.53
CA ASP A 137 -3.30 10.83 -22.98
C ASP A 137 -4.73 11.09 -23.46
N GLY A 138 -4.94 11.09 -24.79
CA GLY A 138 -6.26 11.29 -25.38
C GLY A 138 -7.31 10.25 -24.94
N SER A 139 -6.91 9.01 -24.64
CA SER A 139 -7.84 7.99 -24.14
C SER A 139 -8.24 8.27 -22.68
N SER A 140 -7.30 8.78 -21.87
CA SER A 140 -7.60 9.26 -20.52
C SER A 140 -8.54 10.46 -20.57
N ALA A 141 -8.25 11.45 -21.41
CA ALA A 141 -9.09 12.64 -21.59
C ALA A 141 -10.53 12.25 -21.99
N ALA A 142 -10.69 11.34 -22.94
CA ALA A 142 -12.00 10.85 -23.37
C ALA A 142 -12.75 10.12 -22.25
N PHE A 143 -12.05 9.39 -21.39
CA PHE A 143 -12.65 8.73 -20.23
C PHE A 143 -13.19 9.75 -19.19
N PHE A 144 -12.44 10.82 -18.91
CA PHE A 144 -12.82 11.79 -17.88
C PHE A 144 -13.82 12.85 -18.36
N ALA A 145 -13.81 13.22 -19.64
CA ALA A 145 -14.65 14.31 -20.16
C ALA A 145 -16.15 14.21 -19.82
N PRO A 146 -16.80 13.02 -19.83
CA PRO A 146 -18.22 12.92 -19.47
C PRO A 146 -18.47 12.88 -17.97
N LEU A 147 -17.42 12.72 -17.14
CA LEU A 147 -17.56 12.45 -15.70
C LEU A 147 -17.38 13.72 -14.86
N PRO A 148 -18.17 13.89 -13.78
CA PRO A 148 -17.77 14.77 -12.71
C PRO A 148 -16.60 14.13 -11.94
N VAL A 149 -15.59 14.94 -11.66
CA VAL A 149 -14.37 14.49 -10.97
C VAL A 149 -14.05 15.37 -9.79
N ALA A 150 -13.50 14.79 -8.75
CA ALA A 150 -12.78 15.53 -7.74
C ALA A 150 -11.32 15.66 -8.18
N LEU A 151 -10.79 16.86 -8.14
CA LEU A 151 -9.40 17.17 -8.44
C LEU A 151 -8.66 17.48 -7.13
N ARG A 152 -7.53 16.85 -6.92
CA ARG A 152 -6.56 17.30 -5.92
C ARG A 152 -5.46 18.04 -6.65
N GLY A 153 -5.12 19.25 -6.21
CA GLY A 153 -4.22 20.10 -6.96
C GLY A 153 -3.84 21.38 -6.24
N THR A 154 -3.40 22.35 -7.02
CA THR A 154 -3.00 23.69 -6.54
C THR A 154 -3.56 24.78 -7.44
N SER A 155 -4.20 25.77 -6.87
CA SER A 155 -4.62 26.98 -7.57
C SER A 155 -3.39 27.80 -7.98
N LEU A 156 -3.36 28.23 -9.23
CA LEU A 156 -2.25 29.01 -9.80
C LEU A 156 -2.55 30.52 -9.71
N ALA A 157 -1.50 31.32 -9.65
CA ALA A 157 -1.61 32.77 -9.55
C ALA A 157 -2.36 33.43 -10.74
N ASP A 158 -2.34 32.79 -11.91
CA ASP A 158 -3.05 33.25 -13.13
C ASP A 158 -4.51 32.79 -13.18
N GLY A 159 -5.01 32.18 -12.11
CA GLY A 159 -6.38 31.65 -12.04
C GLY A 159 -6.51 30.23 -12.58
N GLY A 160 -5.46 29.62 -13.13
CA GLY A 160 -5.42 28.21 -13.52
C GLY A 160 -5.47 27.26 -12.34
N PHE A 161 -5.52 25.95 -12.61
CA PHE A 161 -5.44 24.89 -11.62
C PHE A 161 -4.48 23.80 -12.08
N GLU A 162 -3.50 23.46 -11.26
CA GLU A 162 -2.61 22.34 -11.50
C GLU A 162 -3.13 21.11 -10.76
N ALA A 163 -3.61 20.10 -11.51
CA ALA A 163 -4.16 18.89 -10.94
C ALA A 163 -3.09 17.79 -10.81
N ARG A 164 -3.07 17.14 -9.64
CA ARG A 164 -2.26 15.96 -9.35
C ARG A 164 -3.09 14.68 -9.41
N THR A 165 -4.32 14.71 -8.96
CA THR A 165 -5.22 13.56 -9.04
C THR A 165 -6.52 13.92 -9.73
N LEU A 166 -7.09 12.94 -10.44
CA LEU A 166 -8.42 13.01 -11.03
C LEU A 166 -9.23 11.82 -10.50
N TRP A 167 -10.13 12.07 -9.56
CA TRP A 167 -10.94 11.05 -8.92
C TRP A 167 -12.38 11.11 -9.42
N PRO A 168 -12.88 10.13 -10.20
CA PRO A 168 -14.28 10.13 -10.62
C PRO A 168 -15.21 10.11 -9.41
N GLU A 169 -16.20 11.01 -9.36
CA GLU A 169 -17.14 11.05 -8.25
C GLU A 169 -18.09 9.84 -8.19
N SER A 170 -18.12 9.08 -9.28
CA SER A 170 -18.79 7.78 -9.32
C SER A 170 -18.01 6.65 -8.60
N PHE A 171 -16.73 6.87 -8.25
CA PHE A 171 -15.91 5.91 -7.50
C PHE A 171 -16.26 5.97 -6.01
N ARG A 172 -17.35 5.33 -5.66
CA ARG A 172 -17.93 5.36 -4.31
C ARG A 172 -18.64 4.05 -3.99
N LEU A 173 -18.92 3.82 -2.72
CA LEU A 173 -19.80 2.73 -2.29
C LEU A 173 -21.25 3.09 -2.64
N ASP A 174 -22.04 2.10 -3.05
CA ASP A 174 -23.49 2.27 -3.25
C ASP A 174 -24.25 1.52 -2.16
N GLU A 175 -24.90 2.27 -1.28
CA GLU A 175 -25.72 1.72 -0.19
C GLU A 175 -26.95 0.94 -0.70
N ARG A 176 -27.29 1.05 -1.98
CA ARG A 176 -28.42 0.35 -2.62
C ARG A 176 -28.04 -1.02 -3.17
N ASP A 177 -26.75 -1.33 -3.23
CA ASP A 177 -26.27 -2.61 -3.75
C ASP A 177 -26.89 -3.78 -2.97
N ALA A 178 -27.30 -4.82 -3.69
CA ALA A 178 -27.80 -6.04 -3.08
C ALA A 178 -26.69 -6.77 -2.30
N VAL A 179 -27.07 -7.43 -1.21
CA VAL A 179 -26.15 -8.38 -0.55
C VAL A 179 -26.03 -9.62 -1.43
N LEU A 180 -24.84 -9.84 -1.92
CA LEU A 180 -24.48 -10.98 -2.75
C LEU A 180 -23.31 -11.72 -2.09
N PRO A 181 -23.59 -12.61 -1.13
CA PRO A 181 -22.56 -13.35 -0.42
C PRO A 181 -21.65 -14.13 -1.38
N LEU A 182 -20.44 -14.39 -0.94
CA LEU A 182 -19.57 -15.32 -1.65
C LEU A 182 -20.12 -16.74 -1.51
N ASP A 183 -20.01 -17.49 -2.58
CA ASP A 183 -20.20 -18.95 -2.50
C ASP A 183 -18.91 -19.56 -1.90
N VAL A 184 -18.98 -19.82 -0.60
CA VAL A 184 -17.85 -20.37 0.16
C VAL A 184 -18.00 -21.88 0.21
N ALA A 185 -17.68 -22.54 -0.88
CA ALA A 185 -17.70 -24.00 -0.93
C ALA A 185 -16.68 -24.60 0.04
N GLY A 186 -17.15 -25.42 0.96
CA GLY A 186 -16.27 -26.10 1.93
C GLY A 186 -15.63 -25.20 2.99
N GLY A 187 -16.05 -23.93 3.14
CA GLY A 187 -15.50 -23.00 4.14
C GLY A 187 -14.16 -22.38 3.74
N ASP A 188 -13.86 -22.28 2.44
CA ASP A 188 -12.63 -21.65 1.93
C ASP A 188 -12.94 -20.24 1.38
N GLU A 189 -13.01 -19.26 2.30
CA GLU A 189 -13.25 -17.85 1.98
C GLU A 189 -12.15 -17.28 1.05
N GLU A 190 -10.93 -17.76 1.19
CA GLU A 190 -9.80 -17.30 0.42
C GLU A 190 -9.88 -17.76 -1.04
N ALA A 191 -10.32 -18.99 -1.29
CA ALA A 191 -10.58 -19.47 -2.64
C ALA A 191 -11.75 -18.73 -3.30
N ALA A 192 -12.80 -18.46 -2.56
CA ALA A 192 -13.95 -17.69 -3.04
C ALA A 192 -13.56 -16.24 -3.37
N LEU A 193 -12.77 -15.59 -2.53
CA LEU A 193 -12.22 -14.26 -2.81
C LEU A 193 -11.31 -14.26 -4.04
N ARG A 194 -10.44 -15.26 -4.17
CA ARG A 194 -9.58 -15.43 -5.35
C ARG A 194 -10.41 -15.54 -6.62
N ALA A 195 -11.47 -16.32 -6.62
CA ALA A 195 -12.38 -16.45 -7.76
C ALA A 195 -13.05 -15.11 -8.09
N LEU A 196 -13.50 -14.35 -7.07
CA LEU A 196 -14.10 -13.04 -7.25
C LEU A 196 -13.12 -12.02 -7.82
N VAL A 197 -11.88 -11.95 -7.29
CA VAL A 197 -10.83 -11.04 -7.76
C VAL A 197 -10.44 -11.33 -9.20
N ARG A 198 -10.54 -12.58 -9.64
CA ARG A 198 -10.17 -13.01 -11.00
C ARG A 198 -11.32 -12.97 -12.00
N ALA A 199 -12.53 -12.72 -11.56
CA ALA A 199 -13.64 -12.52 -12.47
C ALA A 199 -13.31 -11.40 -13.49
N ASP A 200 -13.75 -11.56 -14.73
CA ASP A 200 -13.55 -10.58 -15.80
C ASP A 200 -12.07 -10.15 -16.00
N ASP A 201 -11.19 -11.09 -16.24
CA ASP A 201 -9.74 -10.83 -16.37
C ASP A 201 -9.11 -10.17 -15.11
N GLY A 202 -9.58 -10.53 -13.93
CA GLY A 202 -9.13 -9.94 -12.67
C GLY A 202 -9.63 -8.52 -12.46
N GLY A 203 -10.77 -8.17 -13.05
CA GLY A 203 -11.40 -6.86 -12.94
C GLY A 203 -10.80 -5.79 -13.87
N ALA A 204 -9.82 -6.12 -14.72
CA ALA A 204 -9.14 -5.14 -15.56
C ALA A 204 -10.08 -4.36 -16.49
N ARG A 205 -11.13 -5.00 -16.98
CA ARG A 205 -12.12 -4.42 -17.89
C ARG A 205 -13.47 -4.16 -17.26
N THR A 206 -13.65 -4.59 -16.01
CA THR A 206 -14.86 -4.34 -15.25
C THR A 206 -14.89 -2.88 -14.83
N PRO A 207 -15.96 -2.11 -15.08
CA PRO A 207 -16.11 -0.77 -14.56
C PRO A 207 -15.99 -0.75 -13.04
N TRP A 208 -15.77 0.44 -12.45
CA TRP A 208 -15.92 0.58 -10.99
C TRP A 208 -17.26 -0.02 -10.56
N SER A 209 -17.20 -0.95 -9.67
CA SER A 209 -18.39 -1.60 -9.15
C SER A 209 -18.18 -1.99 -7.69
N THR A 210 -19.29 -2.08 -6.97
CA THR A 210 -19.33 -2.49 -5.58
C THR A 210 -20.26 -3.69 -5.41
N ARG A 211 -19.93 -4.54 -4.44
CA ARG A 211 -20.72 -5.71 -4.08
C ARG A 211 -20.68 -5.91 -2.58
N VAL A 212 -21.84 -5.90 -1.94
CA VAL A 212 -21.95 -6.21 -0.52
C VAL A 212 -21.83 -7.71 -0.33
N LEU A 213 -20.74 -8.16 0.28
CA LEU A 213 -20.49 -9.58 0.53
C LEU A 213 -21.17 -10.06 1.80
N TRP A 214 -21.26 -9.19 2.80
CA TRP A 214 -21.90 -9.49 4.07
C TRP A 214 -22.39 -8.20 4.74
N GLU A 215 -23.45 -8.33 5.50
CA GLU A 215 -24.06 -7.25 6.27
C GLU A 215 -24.59 -7.80 7.58
N ARG A 216 -24.43 -7.06 8.65
CA ARG A 216 -24.98 -7.41 9.96
C ARG A 216 -26.50 -7.20 9.95
N ALA A 217 -27.25 -8.25 10.33
CA ALA A 217 -28.70 -8.18 10.42
C ALA A 217 -29.16 -7.08 11.40
N GLY A 218 -30.16 -6.30 10.99
CA GLY A 218 -30.78 -5.26 11.81
C GLY A 218 -30.00 -3.93 11.89
N VAL A 219 -28.89 -3.78 11.16
CA VAL A 219 -28.15 -2.52 11.05
C VAL A 219 -28.65 -1.73 9.84
N SER A 220 -28.83 -0.42 10.01
CA SER A 220 -29.17 0.47 8.90
C SER A 220 -27.96 0.68 7.99
N ARG A 221 -28.18 0.61 6.68
CA ARG A 221 -27.18 0.95 5.67
C ARG A 221 -27.01 2.46 5.54
N SER A 222 -26.48 3.09 6.54
CA SER A 222 -26.00 4.47 6.47
C SER A 222 -24.50 4.48 6.74
N TRP A 223 -23.71 4.30 5.67
CA TRP A 223 -22.26 4.17 5.81
C TRP A 223 -21.53 5.51 5.89
N SER A 224 -22.15 6.61 5.42
CA SER A 224 -21.59 7.95 5.50
C SER A 224 -21.17 8.30 6.94
N GLY A 225 -19.90 8.66 7.14
CA GLY A 225 -19.30 8.93 8.44
C GLY A 225 -18.88 7.70 9.25
N LYS A 226 -19.28 6.49 8.86
CA LYS A 226 -18.82 5.25 9.51
C LYS A 226 -17.33 5.04 9.32
N THR A 227 -16.71 4.38 10.27
CA THR A 227 -15.33 3.97 10.17
C THR A 227 -15.17 2.88 9.11
N ALA A 228 -14.09 2.96 8.34
CA ALA A 228 -13.72 1.94 7.39
C ALA A 228 -12.28 1.45 7.65
N LEU A 229 -12.10 0.15 7.58
CA LEU A 229 -10.82 -0.52 7.42
C LEU A 229 -10.83 -1.14 6.03
N ILE A 230 -9.83 -0.83 5.20
CA ILE A 230 -9.73 -1.39 3.86
C ILE A 230 -8.50 -2.26 3.72
N VAL A 231 -8.64 -3.30 2.92
CA VAL A 231 -7.56 -4.16 2.46
C VAL A 231 -7.56 -4.11 0.95
N MET A 232 -6.41 -3.87 0.34
CA MET A 232 -6.34 -3.64 -1.09
C MET A 232 -5.21 -4.41 -1.75
N VAL A 233 -5.49 -4.90 -2.96
CA VAL A 233 -4.50 -5.47 -3.85
C VAL A 233 -4.57 -4.81 -5.22
N ASN A 234 -3.42 -4.38 -5.73
CA ASN A 234 -3.28 -3.86 -7.07
C ASN A 234 -2.69 -4.93 -7.99
N GLY A 235 -3.13 -4.96 -9.24
CA GLY A 235 -2.53 -5.79 -10.28
C GLY A 235 -1.08 -5.40 -10.59
N ALA A 236 -0.38 -6.23 -11.34
CA ALA A 236 0.99 -5.96 -11.77
C ALA A 236 1.03 -4.86 -12.84
N GLN A 237 2.15 -4.18 -12.93
CA GLN A 237 2.48 -3.30 -14.05
C GLN A 237 3.43 -4.05 -15.00
N GLY A 238 2.98 -4.27 -16.23
CA GLY A 238 3.70 -5.13 -17.18
C GLY A 238 4.99 -4.52 -17.76
N ASP A 239 5.22 -3.22 -17.59
CA ASP A 239 6.37 -2.50 -18.08
C ASP A 239 7.39 -2.13 -16.99
N ASP A 240 7.13 -2.49 -15.75
CA ASP A 240 8.02 -2.23 -14.60
C ASP A 240 8.34 -3.55 -13.90
N ASP A 241 9.61 -3.93 -13.91
CA ASP A 241 10.09 -5.18 -13.31
C ASP A 241 9.93 -5.25 -11.78
N GLU A 242 9.85 -4.12 -11.10
CA GLU A 242 9.59 -4.07 -9.67
C GLU A 242 8.10 -4.26 -9.31
N ALA A 243 7.21 -4.06 -10.28
CA ALA A 243 5.77 -4.08 -10.05
C ALA A 243 5.07 -5.35 -10.55
N TRP A 244 5.80 -6.36 -10.98
CA TRP A 244 5.21 -7.60 -11.53
C TRP A 244 4.38 -8.40 -10.53
N GLY A 245 4.73 -8.36 -9.27
CA GLY A 245 3.98 -9.05 -8.21
C GLY A 245 2.72 -8.32 -7.77
N GLY A 246 2.41 -7.15 -8.31
CA GLY A 246 1.37 -6.28 -7.80
C GLY A 246 1.77 -5.56 -6.51
N HIS A 247 0.79 -5.00 -5.82
CA HIS A 247 1.01 -4.32 -4.54
C HIS A 247 -0.10 -4.63 -3.54
N PHE A 248 0.24 -4.70 -2.26
CA PHE A 248 -0.70 -4.90 -1.16
C PHE A 248 -0.63 -3.72 -0.20
N ALA A 249 -1.78 -3.23 0.22
CA ALA A 249 -1.87 -2.17 1.19
C ALA A 249 -3.09 -2.33 2.11
N VAL A 250 -3.00 -1.73 3.28
CA VAL A 250 -4.09 -1.61 4.25
C VAL A 250 -4.39 -0.13 4.41
N GLY A 251 -5.64 0.22 4.66
CA GLY A 251 -5.99 1.61 4.88
C GLY A 251 -7.11 1.75 5.91
N THR A 252 -7.17 2.93 6.50
CA THR A 252 -8.15 3.26 7.55
C THR A 252 -8.71 4.65 7.35
N GLY A 253 -9.96 4.83 7.70
CA GLY A 253 -10.58 6.14 7.57
C GLY A 253 -12.07 6.14 7.89
N ARG A 254 -12.75 7.12 7.34
CA ARG A 254 -14.21 7.18 7.37
C ARG A 254 -14.77 7.22 5.97
N VAL A 255 -15.86 6.51 5.77
CA VAL A 255 -16.65 6.63 4.55
C VAL A 255 -17.14 8.08 4.46
N GLY A 256 -16.81 8.77 3.39
CA GLY A 256 -17.22 10.13 3.15
C GLY A 256 -18.70 10.24 2.77
N ARG A 257 -19.13 11.48 2.47
CA ARG A 257 -20.49 11.73 1.99
C ARG A 257 -20.75 10.90 0.73
N ASP A 258 -21.95 10.36 0.61
CA ASP A 258 -22.41 9.59 -0.54
C ASP A 258 -21.56 8.34 -0.84
N GLY A 259 -20.87 7.78 0.15
CA GLY A 259 -20.03 6.59 -0.03
C GLY A 259 -18.62 6.87 -0.56
N ASP A 260 -18.17 8.13 -0.59
CA ASP A 260 -16.82 8.53 -1.03
C ASP A 260 -15.74 7.86 -0.15
N LEU A 261 -14.70 7.31 -0.78
CA LEU A 261 -13.58 6.65 -0.12
C LEU A 261 -12.26 7.43 -0.24
N ALA A 262 -12.25 8.53 -0.94
CA ALA A 262 -11.04 9.23 -1.38
C ALA A 262 -10.10 9.65 -0.24
N ASP A 263 -10.63 9.98 0.94
CA ASP A 263 -9.84 10.44 2.09
C ASP A 263 -9.44 9.32 3.08
N ILE A 264 -9.72 8.05 2.76
CA ILE A 264 -9.18 6.92 3.52
C ILE A 264 -7.67 6.94 3.38
N LEU A 265 -6.94 6.85 4.49
CA LEU A 265 -5.49 6.77 4.47
C LEU A 265 -5.05 5.34 4.19
N VAL A 266 -4.29 5.18 3.13
CA VAL A 266 -3.66 3.92 2.71
C VAL A 266 -2.23 3.90 3.21
N ASP A 267 -1.85 2.86 3.90
CA ASP A 267 -0.49 2.63 4.39
C ASP A 267 0.35 2.00 3.27
N ASN A 268 1.07 2.85 2.54
CA ASN A 268 1.86 2.46 1.38
C ASN A 268 3.34 2.25 1.73
N PHE A 269 3.82 1.02 1.75
CA PHE A 269 5.24 0.69 1.90
C PHE A 269 5.89 0.40 0.55
N TYR A 270 7.00 1.04 0.29
CA TYR A 270 7.80 0.86 -0.92
C TYR A 270 9.28 1.08 -0.62
N SER A 271 10.17 0.73 -1.57
CA SER A 271 11.61 0.96 -1.38
C SER A 271 11.93 2.44 -1.23
N LEU A 272 12.60 2.82 -0.14
CA LEU A 272 13.02 4.20 0.10
C LEU A 272 14.13 4.65 -0.84
N ASP A 273 14.92 3.73 -1.39
CA ASP A 273 16.09 4.06 -2.23
C ASP A 273 15.69 4.52 -3.64
N VAL A 274 14.49 4.17 -4.11
CA VAL A 274 14.02 4.47 -5.48
C VAL A 274 12.77 5.34 -5.52
N VAL A 275 12.30 5.76 -4.38
CA VAL A 275 11.00 6.39 -4.16
C VAL A 275 10.78 7.64 -5.02
N SER A 276 11.70 8.60 -4.93
CA SER A 276 11.48 9.92 -5.56
C SER A 276 11.59 9.88 -7.08
N GLU A 277 12.39 8.99 -7.62
CA GLU A 277 12.61 8.87 -9.05
C GLU A 277 11.41 8.21 -9.76
N LYS A 278 10.70 7.33 -9.08
CA LYS A 278 9.47 6.69 -9.61
C LYS A 278 8.19 7.42 -9.20
N GLY A 279 8.29 8.45 -8.35
CA GLY A 279 7.14 9.15 -7.79
C GLY A 279 6.30 8.29 -6.84
N ILE A 280 6.84 7.18 -6.34
CA ILE A 280 6.18 6.28 -5.40
C ILE A 280 6.77 6.54 -4.02
N LEU A 281 6.04 7.23 -3.16
CA LEU A 281 6.50 7.59 -1.83
C LEU A 281 5.90 6.65 -0.78
N ALA A 282 6.76 6.09 0.07
CA ALA A 282 6.32 5.25 1.18
C ALA A 282 5.81 6.12 2.33
N ALA A 283 4.50 6.26 2.45
CA ALA A 283 3.84 7.02 3.50
C ALA A 283 2.37 6.62 3.60
N PRO A 284 1.68 6.94 4.70
CA PRO A 284 0.23 7.05 4.69
C PRO A 284 -0.19 8.10 3.65
N VAL A 285 -1.14 7.75 2.79
CA VAL A 285 -1.55 8.56 1.64
C VAL A 285 -3.06 8.45 1.43
N PRO A 286 -3.80 9.55 1.12
CA PRO A 286 -5.21 9.44 0.79
C PRO A 286 -5.46 8.53 -0.42
N LEU A 287 -6.56 7.79 -0.42
CA LEU A 287 -6.87 6.79 -1.45
C LEU A 287 -6.95 7.40 -2.86
N ASP A 288 -7.48 8.63 -3.00
CA ASP A 288 -7.49 9.33 -4.29
C ASP A 288 -6.07 9.61 -4.79
N ASN A 289 -5.17 10.01 -3.89
CA ASN A 289 -3.77 10.21 -4.25
C ASN A 289 -3.07 8.86 -4.52
N TYR A 290 -3.31 7.85 -3.69
CA TYR A 290 -2.74 6.53 -3.89
C TYR A 290 -3.11 5.92 -5.25
N LEU A 291 -4.40 5.98 -5.63
CA LEU A 291 -4.90 5.38 -6.88
C LEU A 291 -4.75 6.28 -8.11
N ALA A 292 -4.75 7.58 -7.96
CA ALA A 292 -4.98 8.52 -9.05
C ALA A 292 -3.93 9.65 -9.18
N ASP A 293 -2.79 9.57 -8.50
CA ASP A 293 -1.72 10.56 -8.68
C ASP A 293 -1.06 10.39 -10.05
N LEU A 294 -1.20 11.42 -10.88
CA LEU A 294 -0.63 11.50 -12.22
C LEU A 294 0.90 11.40 -12.25
N ASN A 295 1.56 11.78 -11.16
CA ASN A 295 3.01 11.72 -11.06
C ASN A 295 3.52 10.34 -10.69
N SER A 296 2.89 9.66 -9.74
CA SER A 296 3.33 8.32 -9.33
C SER A 296 2.79 7.23 -10.23
N GLY A 297 1.55 7.35 -10.69
CA GLY A 297 0.88 6.34 -11.52
C GLY A 297 0.87 4.94 -10.90
N GLN A 298 1.15 4.82 -9.61
CA GLN A 298 1.36 3.52 -8.97
C GLN A 298 0.15 2.61 -9.09
N ALA A 299 -1.04 3.15 -8.96
CA ALA A 299 -2.25 2.35 -9.00
C ALA A 299 -3.32 2.84 -9.99
N TRP A 300 -3.23 4.08 -10.48
CA TRP A 300 -4.15 4.69 -11.43
C TRP A 300 -4.46 3.82 -12.66
N TYR A 301 -3.44 3.14 -13.13
CA TYR A 301 -3.50 2.39 -14.37
C TYR A 301 -3.56 0.88 -14.14
N ARG A 302 -3.74 0.48 -12.90
CA ARG A 302 -3.81 -0.93 -12.54
C ARG A 302 -5.22 -1.31 -12.11
N PRO A 303 -5.75 -2.44 -12.59
CA PRO A 303 -6.95 -3.01 -11.99
C PRO A 303 -6.65 -3.41 -10.55
N SER A 304 -7.57 -3.10 -9.64
CA SER A 304 -7.38 -3.35 -8.22
C SER A 304 -8.65 -3.91 -7.59
N ALA A 305 -8.48 -4.59 -6.48
CA ALA A 305 -9.58 -5.05 -5.66
C ALA A 305 -9.42 -4.51 -4.23
N ILE A 306 -10.52 -4.02 -3.65
CA ILE A 306 -10.56 -3.53 -2.28
C ILE A 306 -11.66 -4.28 -1.53
N LEU A 307 -11.38 -4.78 -0.32
CA LEU A 307 -12.39 -5.16 0.63
C LEU A 307 -12.52 -4.06 1.68
N VAL A 308 -13.71 -3.46 1.77
CA VAL A 308 -14.04 -2.41 2.73
C VAL A 308 -14.82 -3.04 3.88
N ALA A 309 -14.23 -3.02 5.07
CA ALA A 309 -14.91 -3.36 6.31
C ALA A 309 -15.49 -2.09 6.93
N VAL A 310 -16.81 -1.96 6.93
CA VAL A 310 -17.51 -0.86 7.58
C VAL A 310 -17.71 -1.21 9.04
N LEU A 311 -17.30 -0.31 9.94
CA LEU A 311 -17.27 -0.54 11.37
C LEU A 311 -18.15 0.45 12.13
N ALA A 312 -18.87 -0.04 13.14
CA ALA A 312 -19.66 0.79 14.06
C ALA A 312 -18.77 1.70 14.92
N ASP A 313 -17.64 1.17 15.39
CA ASP A 313 -16.71 1.84 16.31
C ASP A 313 -15.31 1.95 15.68
N PRO A 314 -14.56 3.03 15.90
CA PRO A 314 -13.23 3.22 15.32
C PRO A 314 -12.12 2.40 15.99
N ALA A 315 -12.34 1.80 17.15
CA ALA A 315 -11.27 1.23 17.98
C ALA A 315 -10.40 0.22 17.25
N ALA A 316 -10.99 -0.70 16.47
CA ALA A 316 -10.23 -1.69 15.72
C ALA A 316 -9.37 -1.03 14.62
N ALA A 317 -9.97 -0.15 13.82
CA ALA A 317 -9.28 0.57 12.75
C ALA A 317 -8.17 1.48 13.31
N ALA A 318 -8.44 2.17 14.42
CA ALA A 318 -7.45 3.04 15.07
C ALA A 318 -6.23 2.25 15.57
N ARG A 319 -6.43 1.03 16.09
CA ARG A 319 -5.32 0.15 16.50
C ARG A 319 -4.49 -0.32 15.31
N VAL A 320 -5.15 -0.72 14.23
CA VAL A 320 -4.46 -1.08 12.98
C VAL A 320 -3.63 0.10 12.50
N GLN A 321 -4.24 1.27 12.37
CA GLN A 321 -3.60 2.49 11.92
C GLN A 321 -2.38 2.87 12.80
N ALA A 322 -2.53 2.85 14.12
CA ALA A 322 -1.45 3.17 15.04
C ALA A 322 -0.28 2.18 14.94
N ALA A 323 -0.56 0.89 14.74
CA ALA A 323 0.48 -0.11 14.52
C ALA A 323 1.30 0.19 13.25
N PHE A 324 0.63 0.51 12.13
CA PHE A 324 1.32 0.90 10.90
C PHE A 324 2.12 2.19 11.06
N HIS A 325 1.58 3.20 11.76
CA HIS A 325 2.29 4.46 11.99
C HIS A 325 3.55 4.27 12.84
N ARG A 326 3.54 3.35 13.80
CA ARG A 326 4.73 2.97 14.56
C ARG A 326 5.78 2.32 13.67
N VAL A 327 5.36 1.47 12.74
CA VAL A 327 6.27 0.85 11.75
C VAL A 327 6.89 1.92 10.85
N TYR A 328 6.13 2.93 10.39
CA TYR A 328 6.69 4.06 9.63
C TYR A 328 7.75 4.84 10.40
N ALA A 329 7.58 5.01 11.70
CA ALA A 329 8.57 5.70 12.52
C ALA A 329 9.95 5.02 12.49
N GLN A 330 10.00 3.70 12.34
CA GLN A 330 11.24 2.94 12.18
C GLN A 330 11.68 2.82 10.71
N PHE A 331 10.72 2.67 9.81
CA PHE A 331 10.98 2.51 8.39
C PHE A 331 11.73 3.72 7.81
N TRP A 332 11.28 4.94 8.09
CA TRP A 332 11.94 6.17 7.62
C TRP A 332 13.29 6.43 8.27
N ARG A 333 13.60 5.76 9.35
CA ARG A 333 14.93 5.75 9.99
C ARG A 333 15.84 4.67 9.42
N HIS A 334 15.41 3.93 8.40
CA HIS A 334 16.11 2.76 7.85
C HIS A 334 16.40 1.65 8.86
N GLN A 335 15.63 1.57 9.94
CA GLN A 335 15.71 0.45 10.89
C GLN A 335 14.98 -0.79 10.39
N LEU A 336 13.94 -0.60 9.55
CA LEU A 336 13.24 -1.67 8.87
C LEU A 336 13.55 -1.59 7.38
N PRO A 337 14.36 -2.52 6.81
CA PRO A 337 14.69 -2.49 5.40
C PRO A 337 13.54 -3.00 4.55
N TYR A 338 13.31 -2.36 3.40
CA TYR A 338 12.46 -2.94 2.36
C TYR A 338 13.27 -3.92 1.50
N ARG A 339 12.76 -5.14 1.31
CA ARG A 339 13.40 -6.18 0.51
C ARG A 339 12.35 -6.90 -0.31
N HIS A 340 12.39 -6.77 -1.63
CA HIS A 340 11.41 -7.37 -2.54
C HIS A 340 11.23 -8.88 -2.32
N THR A 341 12.29 -9.59 -1.94
CA THR A 341 12.31 -11.04 -1.81
C THR A 341 11.94 -11.58 -0.43
N THR A 342 11.93 -10.76 0.62
CA THR A 342 11.73 -11.27 1.99
C THR A 342 10.88 -10.38 2.89
N LEU A 343 10.86 -9.07 2.62
CA LEU A 343 10.14 -8.08 3.43
C LEU A 343 9.69 -6.91 2.56
N ASN A 344 8.73 -7.18 1.69
CA ASN A 344 8.11 -6.21 0.79
C ASN A 344 6.81 -5.61 1.38
N CYS A 345 6.03 -4.93 0.57
CA CYS A 345 4.75 -4.34 0.98
C CYS A 345 3.81 -5.36 1.66
N ALA A 346 3.71 -6.58 1.13
CA ALA A 346 2.90 -7.63 1.74
C ALA A 346 3.51 -8.11 3.07
N GLY A 347 4.82 -8.37 3.10
CA GLY A 347 5.52 -8.84 4.29
C GLY A 347 5.45 -7.85 5.44
N ILE A 348 5.73 -6.58 5.19
CA ILE A 348 5.64 -5.53 6.23
C ILE A 348 4.20 -5.44 6.76
N SER A 349 3.21 -5.41 5.88
CA SER A 349 1.81 -5.26 6.29
C SER A 349 1.31 -6.47 7.08
N VAL A 350 1.57 -7.70 6.59
CA VAL A 350 1.15 -8.94 7.26
C VAL A 350 1.83 -9.08 8.62
N ASP A 351 3.13 -8.80 8.72
CA ASP A 351 3.87 -8.89 9.97
C ASP A 351 3.42 -7.82 10.98
N THR A 352 3.04 -6.62 10.51
CA THR A 352 2.43 -5.58 11.36
C THR A 352 1.10 -6.05 11.95
N LEU A 353 0.21 -6.63 11.12
CA LEU A 353 -1.08 -7.16 11.58
C LEU A 353 -0.90 -8.33 12.55
N ARG A 354 0.03 -9.25 12.26
CA ARG A 354 0.39 -10.35 13.19
C ARG A 354 0.97 -9.84 14.50
N ALA A 355 1.82 -8.81 14.44
CA ALA A 355 2.39 -8.19 15.63
C ALA A 355 1.32 -7.50 16.50
N LEU A 356 0.27 -6.95 15.87
CA LEU A 356 -0.90 -6.41 16.55
C LEU A 356 -1.77 -7.51 17.22
N GLY A 357 -1.52 -8.77 16.90
CA GLY A 357 -2.24 -9.93 17.41
C GLY A 357 -3.30 -10.48 16.46
N TRP A 358 -3.40 -10.00 15.23
CA TRP A 358 -4.35 -10.54 14.25
C TRP A 358 -3.87 -11.91 13.76
N THR A 359 -4.70 -12.94 13.95
CA THR A 359 -4.39 -14.30 13.53
C THR A 359 -4.61 -14.45 12.03
N LEU A 360 -3.52 -14.42 11.29
CA LEU A 360 -3.53 -14.64 9.85
C LEU A 360 -2.95 -16.01 9.53
N PRO A 361 -3.59 -16.80 8.66
CA PRO A 361 -3.11 -18.11 8.30
C PRO A 361 -1.72 -18.01 7.66
N GLY A 362 -0.77 -18.80 8.13
CA GLY A 362 0.54 -18.94 7.51
C GLY A 362 0.46 -19.95 6.36
N ARG A 363 0.94 -19.57 5.19
CA ARG A 363 1.03 -20.44 4.02
C ARG A 363 2.48 -20.78 3.74
N ALA A 364 3.06 -21.55 4.65
CA ALA A 364 4.41 -22.05 4.49
C ALA A 364 4.57 -22.80 3.16
N PRO A 365 5.68 -22.61 2.47
CA PRO A 365 5.96 -23.37 1.26
C PRO A 365 6.05 -24.85 1.57
N GLY A 366 5.50 -25.68 0.68
CA GLY A 366 5.53 -27.14 0.85
C GLY A 366 6.96 -27.72 0.79
N ALA A 367 7.11 -28.97 1.20
CA ALA A 367 8.41 -29.66 1.23
C ALA A 367 9.19 -29.60 -0.10
N LEU A 368 8.49 -29.63 -1.24
CA LEU A 368 9.11 -29.48 -2.56
C LEU A 368 9.77 -28.11 -2.76
N ALA A 369 9.19 -27.05 -2.22
CA ALA A 369 9.76 -25.70 -2.30
C ALA A 369 11.06 -25.62 -1.47
N HIS A 370 11.10 -26.25 -0.30
CA HIS A 370 12.33 -26.33 0.50
C HIS A 370 13.42 -27.13 -0.23
N ILE A 371 13.08 -28.23 -0.88
CA ILE A 371 14.03 -28.98 -1.71
C ILE A 371 14.53 -28.12 -2.87
N ALA A 372 13.62 -27.43 -3.57
CA ALA A 372 13.98 -26.52 -4.66
C ALA A 372 14.87 -25.37 -4.17
N ALA A 373 14.62 -24.84 -2.97
CA ALA A 373 15.43 -23.80 -2.36
C ALA A 373 16.87 -24.28 -2.10
N TRP A 374 17.04 -25.48 -1.53
CA TRP A 374 18.37 -26.07 -1.33
C TRP A 374 19.12 -26.32 -2.64
N LEU A 375 18.41 -26.74 -3.70
CA LEU A 375 19.01 -26.92 -5.02
C LEU A 375 19.34 -25.59 -5.71
N ALA A 376 18.57 -24.53 -5.45
CA ALA A 376 18.79 -23.20 -6.01
C ALA A 376 20.08 -22.55 -5.47
N VAL A 377 20.46 -22.83 -4.21
CA VAL A 377 21.65 -22.22 -3.58
C VAL A 377 22.93 -22.46 -4.40
N PRO A 378 23.35 -23.72 -4.69
CA PRO A 378 24.57 -23.95 -5.45
C PRO A 378 24.48 -23.43 -6.90
N VAL A 379 23.29 -23.50 -7.52
CA VAL A 379 23.08 -23.01 -8.88
C VAL A 379 23.24 -21.48 -8.92
N THR A 380 22.60 -20.77 -8.00
CA THR A 380 22.70 -19.30 -7.91
C THR A 380 24.11 -18.87 -7.55
N LEU A 381 24.78 -19.60 -6.64
CA LEU A 381 26.16 -19.32 -6.27
C LEU A 381 27.11 -19.47 -7.45
N ALA A 382 26.93 -20.51 -8.25
CA ALA A 382 27.76 -20.75 -9.44
C ALA A 382 27.53 -19.70 -10.54
N LYS A 383 26.27 -19.32 -10.74
CA LYS A 383 25.85 -18.36 -11.77
C LYS A 383 26.21 -16.93 -11.40
N GLU A 384 25.79 -16.48 -10.23
CA GLU A 384 25.90 -15.08 -9.78
C GLU A 384 27.18 -14.79 -9.00
N ARG A 385 27.93 -15.83 -8.62
CA ARG A 385 29.17 -15.73 -7.80
C ARG A 385 28.98 -14.91 -6.52
N SER A 386 27.78 -14.92 -5.96
CA SER A 386 27.36 -14.12 -4.81
C SER A 386 26.64 -14.99 -3.79
N VAL A 387 27.18 -15.00 -2.57
CA VAL A 387 26.56 -15.67 -1.41
C VAL A 387 25.24 -14.98 -1.04
N THR A 388 25.21 -13.64 -1.13
CA THR A 388 24.02 -12.84 -0.85
C THR A 388 22.88 -13.19 -1.80
N GLN A 389 23.16 -13.35 -3.10
CA GLN A 389 22.16 -13.76 -4.08
C GLN A 389 21.68 -15.21 -3.84
N ALA A 390 22.58 -16.12 -3.53
CA ALA A 390 22.23 -17.50 -3.23
C ALA A 390 21.36 -17.62 -1.97
N ARG A 391 21.70 -16.85 -0.93
CA ARG A 391 20.89 -16.73 0.28
C ARG A 391 19.52 -16.12 -0.03
N GLY A 392 19.46 -15.05 -0.80
CA GLY A 392 18.23 -14.41 -1.23
C GLY A 392 17.30 -15.37 -1.98
N ALA A 393 17.84 -16.20 -2.87
CA ALA A 393 17.08 -17.24 -3.57
C ALA A 393 16.50 -18.29 -2.61
N TYR A 394 17.27 -18.72 -1.62
CA TYR A 394 16.79 -19.63 -0.58
C TYR A 394 15.68 -19.00 0.26
N GLU A 395 15.90 -17.80 0.77
CA GLU A 395 14.94 -17.06 1.58
C GLU A 395 13.63 -16.82 0.80
N TYR A 396 13.73 -16.45 -0.47
CA TYR A 396 12.56 -16.28 -1.35
C TYR A 396 11.74 -17.56 -1.50
N LEU A 397 12.38 -18.69 -1.77
CA LEU A 397 11.69 -19.96 -1.99
C LEU A 397 11.12 -20.58 -0.71
N THR A 398 11.65 -20.22 0.46
CA THR A 398 11.21 -20.74 1.76
C THR A 398 10.32 -19.79 2.54
N GLN A 399 10.08 -18.58 2.02
CA GLN A 399 9.24 -17.58 2.67
C GLN A 399 7.76 -17.94 2.58
N ASP A 400 6.99 -17.58 3.59
CA ASP A 400 5.54 -17.66 3.59
C ASP A 400 4.95 -16.87 2.41
N ARG A 401 3.99 -17.45 1.72
CA ARG A 401 3.46 -16.88 0.48
C ARG A 401 2.71 -15.58 0.69
N GLU A 402 1.98 -15.44 1.79
CA GLU A 402 1.27 -14.21 2.15
C GLU A 402 2.22 -13.06 2.49
N ARG A 403 3.48 -13.35 2.84
CA ARG A 403 4.51 -12.33 3.06
C ARG A 403 5.22 -11.91 1.78
N LEU A 404 5.12 -12.72 0.72
CA LEU A 404 5.79 -12.45 -0.56
C LEU A 404 4.86 -11.87 -1.61
N PHE A 405 3.63 -12.41 -1.66
CA PHE A 405 2.75 -12.19 -2.80
C PHE A 405 1.54 -11.36 -2.39
N PRO A 406 1.40 -10.14 -2.94
CA PRO A 406 0.29 -9.23 -2.64
C PRO A 406 -1.09 -9.87 -2.77
N ALA A 407 -1.33 -10.70 -3.80
CA ALA A 407 -2.61 -11.38 -3.96
C ALA A 407 -2.89 -12.38 -2.83
N VAL A 408 -1.86 -13.10 -2.35
CA VAL A 408 -2.00 -14.06 -1.25
C VAL A 408 -2.18 -13.34 0.09
N ALA A 409 -1.50 -12.20 0.28
CA ALA A 409 -1.72 -11.34 1.44
C ALA A 409 -3.16 -10.83 1.50
N PHE A 410 -3.68 -10.36 0.37
CA PHE A 410 -5.07 -9.92 0.26
C PHE A 410 -6.04 -11.05 0.61
N GLU A 411 -5.87 -12.23 0.02
CA GLU A 411 -6.71 -13.39 0.32
C GLU A 411 -6.69 -13.74 1.81
N ALA A 412 -5.52 -13.75 2.44
CA ALA A 412 -5.36 -14.10 3.86
C ALA A 412 -6.05 -13.08 4.79
N VAL A 413 -5.83 -11.78 4.56
CA VAL A 413 -6.39 -10.72 5.42
C VAL A 413 -7.88 -10.53 5.16
N ALA A 414 -8.29 -10.44 3.89
CA ALA A 414 -9.70 -10.30 3.51
C ALA A 414 -10.53 -11.56 3.89
N GLY A 415 -9.97 -12.75 3.73
CA GLY A 415 -10.59 -14.00 4.19
C GLY A 415 -10.77 -14.04 5.71
N SER A 416 -9.79 -13.49 6.45
CA SER A 416 -9.94 -13.35 7.90
C SER A 416 -11.07 -12.41 8.29
N LEU A 417 -11.26 -11.29 7.57
CA LEU A 417 -12.40 -10.38 7.79
C LEU A 417 -13.73 -11.09 7.53
N LEU A 418 -13.82 -11.90 6.47
CA LEU A 418 -15.02 -12.69 6.18
C LEU A 418 -15.32 -13.71 7.29
N ARG A 419 -14.31 -14.40 7.82
CA ARG A 419 -14.48 -15.32 8.96
C ARG A 419 -14.92 -14.62 10.24
N LEU A 420 -14.43 -13.41 10.48
CA LEU A 420 -14.83 -12.61 11.64
C LEU A 420 -16.26 -12.05 11.50
N ALA A 421 -16.74 -11.87 10.28
CA ALA A 421 -18.07 -11.33 9.99
C ALA A 421 -19.18 -12.23 10.55
N GLY A 422 -19.96 -11.70 11.48
CA GLY A 422 -21.04 -12.45 12.14
C GLY A 422 -20.58 -13.55 13.09
N SER A 423 -19.27 -13.73 13.29
CA SER A 423 -18.74 -14.71 14.21
C SER A 423 -18.79 -14.23 15.67
N ASN A 424 -18.76 -15.18 16.59
CA ASN A 424 -18.47 -14.93 18.00
C ASN A 424 -17.07 -15.50 18.28
N PRO A 425 -16.02 -14.66 18.21
CA PRO A 425 -14.65 -15.13 18.37
C PRO A 425 -14.45 -15.77 19.73
N GLY A 426 -13.77 -16.91 19.72
CA GLY A 426 -13.50 -17.70 20.92
C GLY A 426 -12.63 -16.95 21.95
N ARG A 427 -12.38 -17.61 23.11
CA ARG A 427 -11.56 -17.02 24.20
C ARG A 427 -10.12 -16.71 23.77
N ASP A 428 -9.61 -17.45 22.79
CA ASP A 428 -8.24 -17.32 22.30
C ASP A 428 -8.08 -16.20 21.25
N ALA A 429 -9.18 -15.58 20.81
CA ALA A 429 -9.11 -14.44 19.89
C ALA A 429 -8.40 -13.26 20.53
N SER A 430 -7.61 -12.56 19.72
CA SER A 430 -6.93 -11.34 20.16
C SER A 430 -7.92 -10.19 20.40
N GLU A 431 -7.44 -9.13 21.00
CA GLU A 431 -8.26 -7.94 21.25
C GLU A 431 -8.73 -7.30 19.94
N VAL A 432 -7.85 -7.22 18.92
CA VAL A 432 -8.23 -6.64 17.61
C VAL A 432 -9.27 -7.48 16.90
N GLU A 433 -9.19 -8.82 16.99
CA GLU A 433 -10.18 -9.71 16.38
C GLU A 433 -11.54 -9.61 17.08
N ARG A 434 -11.55 -9.51 18.41
CA ARG A 434 -12.79 -9.29 19.17
C ARG A 434 -13.45 -7.96 18.81
N LEU A 435 -12.65 -6.90 18.67
CA LEU A 435 -13.15 -5.60 18.24
C LEU A 435 -13.73 -5.66 16.82
N LEU A 436 -13.00 -6.26 15.88
CA LEU A 436 -13.47 -6.41 14.50
C LEU A 436 -14.79 -7.20 14.45
N ALA A 437 -14.86 -8.37 15.07
CA ALA A 437 -16.07 -9.19 15.05
C ALA A 437 -17.27 -8.48 15.69
N ARG A 438 -17.04 -7.68 16.76
CA ARG A 438 -18.07 -6.89 17.42
C ARG A 438 -18.57 -5.75 16.52
N ASP A 439 -17.67 -5.03 15.87
CA ASP A 439 -17.94 -3.74 15.27
C ASP A 439 -18.20 -3.79 13.76
N LEU A 440 -17.91 -4.93 13.09
CA LEU A 440 -18.23 -5.11 11.67
C LEU A 440 -19.75 -4.96 11.44
N GLU A 441 -20.11 -4.04 10.55
CA GLU A 441 -21.50 -3.82 10.07
C GLU A 441 -21.69 -4.31 8.64
N ALA A 442 -20.67 -4.14 7.79
CA ALA A 442 -20.71 -4.63 6.41
C ALA A 442 -19.32 -4.94 5.88
N LEU A 443 -19.25 -5.85 4.91
CA LEU A 443 -18.09 -6.10 4.07
C LEU A 443 -18.48 -5.83 2.61
N VAL A 444 -17.84 -4.84 2.01
CA VAL A 444 -18.11 -4.41 0.64
C VAL A 444 -16.87 -4.63 -0.21
N PHE A 445 -17.01 -5.42 -1.26
CA PHE A 445 -15.98 -5.62 -2.26
C PHE A 445 -16.09 -4.56 -3.35
N VAL A 446 -14.96 -3.97 -3.73
CA VAL A 446 -14.86 -2.92 -4.73
C VAL A 446 -13.91 -3.37 -5.84
N HIS A 447 -14.38 -3.34 -7.07
CA HIS A 447 -13.55 -3.40 -8.26
C HIS A 447 -13.10 -2.00 -8.67
N VAL A 448 -11.79 -1.80 -8.79
CA VAL A 448 -11.18 -0.60 -9.37
C VAL A 448 -10.75 -0.94 -10.78
N PRO A 449 -11.30 -0.29 -11.82
CA PRO A 449 -10.96 -0.59 -13.20
C PRO A 449 -9.54 -0.15 -13.55
N GLN A 450 -8.98 -0.78 -14.55
CA GLN A 450 -7.85 -0.19 -15.26
C GLN A 450 -8.33 1.03 -16.04
N LEU A 451 -7.75 2.20 -15.76
CA LEU A 451 -8.10 3.40 -16.49
C LEU A 451 -7.30 3.50 -17.81
N PRO A 452 -7.90 4.07 -18.87
CA PRO A 452 -7.19 4.27 -20.13
C PRO A 452 -5.98 5.18 -19.97
N SER A 453 -4.86 4.82 -20.60
CA SER A 453 -3.61 5.59 -20.55
C SER A 453 -2.66 5.18 -21.68
N SER A 454 -1.61 5.97 -21.91
CA SER A 454 -0.55 5.68 -22.86
C SER A 454 0.47 4.64 -22.38
N ARG A 455 0.23 3.95 -21.30
CA ARG A 455 1.14 2.90 -20.83
C ARG A 455 1.24 1.77 -21.86
N ALA A 456 2.41 1.60 -22.45
CA ALA A 456 2.59 0.74 -23.61
C ALA A 456 2.35 -0.75 -23.32
N ALA A 457 2.77 -1.25 -22.17
CA ALA A 457 2.58 -2.64 -21.79
C ALA A 457 1.27 -2.87 -21.02
N GLY A 458 0.58 -1.79 -20.66
CA GLY A 458 -0.63 -1.85 -19.85
C GLY A 458 -0.39 -2.36 -18.44
N SER A 459 -1.46 -2.49 -17.70
CA SER A 459 -1.50 -3.14 -16.42
C SER A 459 -2.04 -4.56 -16.55
N TRP A 460 -1.60 -5.41 -15.65
CA TRP A 460 -2.03 -6.80 -15.60
C TRP A 460 -3.04 -6.96 -14.47
N PRO A 461 -4.13 -7.70 -14.67
CA PRO A 461 -5.07 -7.98 -13.61
C PRO A 461 -4.38 -8.68 -12.44
N VAL A 462 -5.01 -8.65 -11.28
CA VAL A 462 -4.55 -9.40 -10.13
C VAL A 462 -4.51 -10.89 -10.47
N ALA A 463 -3.37 -11.53 -10.27
CA ALA A 463 -3.13 -12.91 -10.64
C ALA A 463 -2.24 -13.62 -9.61
N SER A 464 -2.14 -14.94 -9.72
CA SER A 464 -1.21 -15.69 -8.89
C SER A 464 0.25 -15.45 -9.30
N PRO A 465 1.21 -15.71 -8.39
CA PRO A 465 2.62 -15.59 -8.70
C PRO A 465 3.07 -16.41 -9.91
N LEU A 466 2.51 -17.61 -10.10
CA LEU A 466 2.84 -18.45 -11.25
C LEU A 466 2.35 -17.85 -12.57
N GLU A 467 1.19 -17.21 -12.55
CA GLU A 467 0.66 -16.51 -13.73
C GLU A 467 1.51 -15.28 -14.05
N TYR A 468 1.97 -14.53 -13.05
CA TYR A 468 2.89 -13.42 -13.26
C TYR A 468 4.20 -13.91 -13.88
N HIS A 469 4.80 -14.97 -13.35
CA HIS A 469 6.00 -15.56 -13.93
C HIS A 469 5.80 -16.02 -15.38
N GLY A 470 4.63 -16.55 -15.72
CA GLY A 470 4.28 -16.93 -17.09
C GLY A 470 4.13 -15.75 -18.05
N LYS A 471 3.87 -14.54 -17.51
CA LYS A 471 3.65 -13.29 -18.26
C LYS A 471 4.92 -12.45 -18.41
N VAL A 472 5.94 -12.71 -17.59
CA VAL A 472 7.24 -12.02 -17.71
C VAL A 472 7.84 -12.33 -19.08
N PRO A 473 8.25 -11.31 -19.86
CA PRO A 473 8.92 -11.53 -21.14
C PRO A 473 10.13 -12.43 -20.99
N ARG A 474 10.25 -13.44 -21.84
CA ARG A 474 11.38 -14.36 -21.83
C ARG A 474 12.66 -13.73 -22.33
N ASP A 475 12.54 -12.77 -23.26
CA ASP A 475 13.67 -11.97 -23.74
C ASP A 475 13.85 -10.76 -22.81
N PRO A 476 15.01 -10.61 -22.18
CA PRO A 476 15.32 -9.42 -21.38
C PRO A 476 15.21 -8.10 -22.16
N ALA A 477 15.32 -8.13 -23.49
CA ALA A 477 15.16 -6.94 -24.34
C ALA A 477 13.71 -6.45 -24.39
N ASP A 478 12.74 -7.35 -24.18
CA ASP A 478 11.32 -7.02 -24.17
C ASP A 478 10.88 -6.46 -22.80
N VAL A 479 11.73 -6.58 -21.78
CA VAL A 479 11.47 -6.01 -20.47
C VAL A 479 11.83 -4.54 -20.48
N LYS A 480 10.85 -3.68 -20.38
CA LYS A 480 11.08 -2.26 -20.20
C LYS A 480 11.57 -1.99 -18.79
N ARG A 481 12.87 -1.91 -18.66
CA ARG A 481 13.47 -1.38 -17.42
C ARG A 481 13.51 0.12 -17.52
N VAL A 482 12.87 0.77 -16.58
CA VAL A 482 13.07 2.20 -16.38
C VAL A 482 14.28 2.35 -15.47
N PRO A 483 15.46 2.76 -15.97
CA PRO A 483 16.62 2.92 -15.12
C PRO A 483 16.35 4.07 -14.15
N VAL A 484 16.15 3.73 -12.89
CA VAL A 484 16.06 4.69 -11.81
C VAL A 484 17.44 4.75 -11.16
N PRO A 485 18.13 5.89 -11.19
CA PRO A 485 19.39 6.03 -10.50
C PRO A 485 19.22 5.72 -9.01
N ALA A 486 20.06 4.85 -8.48
CA ALA A 486 20.05 4.60 -7.05
C ALA A 486 20.30 5.93 -6.30
N ARG A 487 19.42 6.25 -5.36
CA ARG A 487 19.52 7.42 -4.50
C ARG A 487 19.81 6.95 -3.07
N PRO A 488 21.08 6.68 -2.74
CA PRO A 488 21.43 6.15 -1.44
C PRO A 488 21.00 7.11 -0.33
N PHE A 489 20.41 6.59 0.72
CA PHE A 489 20.04 7.39 1.88
C PHE A 489 21.29 8.03 2.51
N PRO A 490 21.33 9.37 2.65
CA PRO A 490 22.49 10.04 3.20
C PRO A 490 22.76 9.61 4.65
N SER A 491 23.97 9.16 4.92
CA SER A 491 24.37 8.75 6.28
C SER A 491 24.20 9.86 7.32
N THR A 492 24.32 11.12 6.88
CA THR A 492 24.13 12.33 7.72
C THR A 492 22.68 12.56 8.15
N LEU A 493 21.73 11.91 7.52
CA LEU A 493 20.29 11.98 7.87
C LEU A 493 19.86 10.86 8.80
N ARG A 494 20.75 9.97 9.19
CA ARG A 494 20.49 8.99 10.24
C ARG A 494 20.35 9.71 11.57
N ASP A 495 19.36 9.30 12.34
CA ASP A 495 19.21 9.76 13.70
C ASP A 495 20.48 9.37 14.48
N PRO A 496 21.23 10.33 15.07
CA PRO A 496 22.44 10.02 15.81
C PRO A 496 22.20 9.12 17.03
N ASP A 497 20.97 9.08 17.52
CA ASP A 497 20.55 8.19 18.62
C ASP A 497 20.23 6.77 18.14
N LEU A 498 20.24 6.55 16.81
CA LEU A 498 20.04 5.23 16.25
C LEU A 498 21.33 4.41 16.31
N LEU A 499 21.14 3.18 16.64
CA LEU A 499 22.17 2.15 16.55
C LEU A 499 22.87 2.16 15.20
N PRO A 500 24.18 1.84 15.20
CA PRO A 500 24.89 1.53 13.97
C PRO A 500 24.06 0.49 13.17
N GLU A 501 24.06 0.64 11.84
CA GLU A 501 23.41 -0.31 10.96
C GLU A 501 23.55 -1.73 11.51
N PRO A 502 22.45 -2.51 11.57
CA PRO A 502 22.61 -3.92 11.84
C PRO A 502 23.68 -4.41 10.87
N ARG A 503 24.80 -4.86 11.41
CA ARG A 503 25.90 -5.36 10.60
C ARG A 503 25.27 -6.28 9.60
N ARG A 504 25.38 -5.95 8.30
CA ARG A 504 25.02 -6.92 7.26
C ARG A 504 25.69 -8.19 7.70
N PRO A 505 24.97 -9.32 7.87
CA PRO A 505 25.60 -10.53 8.31
C PRO A 505 26.85 -10.66 7.46
N SER A 506 28.00 -10.60 8.09
CA SER A 506 29.30 -10.66 7.38
C SER A 506 29.17 -11.86 6.47
N ASP A 507 29.40 -11.67 5.17
CA ASP A 507 29.40 -12.76 4.21
C ASP A 507 30.26 -13.86 4.83
N LEU A 508 29.61 -14.94 5.28
CA LEU A 508 30.35 -16.07 5.81
C LEU A 508 31.30 -16.51 4.71
N PRO A 509 32.57 -16.81 5.01
CA PRO A 509 33.54 -17.21 4.00
C PRO A 509 32.92 -18.25 3.07
N LEU A 510 33.12 -18.11 1.78
CA LEU A 510 32.55 -18.98 0.73
C LEU A 510 32.68 -20.48 1.08
N ALA A 511 33.80 -20.84 1.75
CA ALA A 511 34.10 -22.17 2.24
C ALA A 511 33.04 -22.71 3.23
N VAL A 512 32.47 -21.87 4.10
CA VAL A 512 31.44 -22.28 5.07
C VAL A 512 30.13 -22.63 4.35
N TRP A 513 29.74 -21.84 3.36
CA TRP A 513 28.55 -22.10 2.56
C TRP A 513 28.73 -23.30 1.61
N ALA A 514 29.92 -23.52 1.09
CA ALA A 514 30.23 -24.70 0.31
C ALA A 514 30.10 -26.00 1.14
N VAL A 515 30.59 -25.98 2.40
CA VAL A 515 30.47 -27.11 3.33
C VAL A 515 28.99 -27.34 3.71
N VAL A 516 28.23 -26.30 3.99
CA VAL A 516 26.80 -26.39 4.32
C VAL A 516 26.01 -26.91 3.12
N GLY A 517 26.30 -26.43 1.90
CA GLY A 517 25.67 -26.89 0.68
C GLY A 517 25.94 -28.39 0.39
N VAL A 518 27.18 -28.85 0.54
CA VAL A 518 27.53 -30.25 0.36
C VAL A 518 26.88 -31.15 1.42
N ALA A 519 26.86 -30.73 2.68
CA ALA A 519 26.23 -31.49 3.76
C ALA A 519 24.69 -31.57 3.57
N ALA A 520 24.05 -30.52 3.07
CA ALA A 520 22.62 -30.53 2.79
C ALA A 520 22.23 -31.41 1.61
N VAL A 521 23.02 -31.40 0.53
CA VAL A 521 22.83 -32.32 -0.63
C VAL A 521 23.02 -33.77 -0.20
N ALA A 522 24.05 -34.06 0.59
CA ALA A 522 24.27 -35.40 1.13
C ALA A 522 23.14 -35.86 2.05
N GLY A 523 22.62 -34.95 2.90
CA GLY A 523 21.46 -35.22 3.77
C GLY A 523 20.17 -35.47 3.00
N ALA A 524 19.90 -34.68 1.95
CA ALA A 524 18.75 -34.88 1.07
C ALA A 524 18.80 -36.19 0.30
N ILE A 525 19.98 -36.57 -0.21
CA ILE A 525 20.19 -37.86 -0.88
C ILE A 525 20.02 -39.02 0.10
N ALA A 526 20.58 -38.92 1.30
CA ALA A 526 20.43 -39.94 2.34
C ALA A 526 18.98 -40.14 2.76
N TRP A 527 18.22 -39.03 2.91
CA TRP A 527 16.80 -39.07 3.23
C TRP A 527 15.95 -39.67 2.10
N LEU A 528 16.26 -39.32 0.83
CA LEU A 528 15.58 -39.89 -0.34
C LEU A 528 15.84 -41.40 -0.45
N VAL A 529 17.07 -41.83 -0.24
CA VAL A 529 17.45 -43.24 -0.23
C VAL A 529 16.80 -44.02 0.92
N ALA A 530 16.67 -43.39 2.10
CA ALA A 530 15.99 -44.00 3.25
C ALA A 530 14.47 -44.16 3.04
N ARG A 531 13.86 -43.30 2.20
CA ARG A 531 12.42 -43.40 1.86
C ARG A 531 12.11 -44.34 0.69
N LEU A 532 13.09 -44.67 -0.11
CA LEU A 532 12.95 -45.59 -1.24
C LEU A 532 13.28 -47.04 -0.84
N ARG A 533 13.75 -47.28 0.38
CA ARG A 533 13.86 -48.56 1.04
C ARG A 533 12.67 -48.78 2.01
#